data_ffe4dd3ad3bce9ffec0d3aaf779805ef
#
_entry.id   ffe4dd3ad3bce9ffec0d3aaf779805ef
#
_cell.length_a   1.000
_cell.length_b   1.000
_cell.length_c   1.000
_cell.angle_alpha   90.00
_cell.angle_beta   90.00
_cell.angle_gamma   90.00
#
_symmetry.space_group_name_H-M   'P 1'
#
loop_
_entity.id
_entity.type
_entity.pdbx_description
1 polymer ?
#
loop_
_entity_poly.entity_id
_entity_poly.type
_entity_poly.pdbx_seq_one_letter_code
_entity_poly.pdbx_strand_id
1 'polypeptide(L)'
;MKTHTLLMPLDMHLHLRDGVMLENIAPLSAYSFSGALVMPNLVPPVTSLEDIKAYKERIMAAVPNDYFEPYMTLFYKNYDKAFLESVAGHITAIKLYPAGITTNSEGGVSSFNVEEMRPTLEMMSTLGIPLCVHGETDGFVMDREAEFMSIYELLAKNFPKLK
;
A
#
# COMPACT_ATOMS: atom_id res chain seq x y z
N MET A 1 31.31 -4.50 -20.54
CA MET A 1 30.10 -4.37 -19.73
C MET A 1 30.13 -3.05 -18.98
N LYS A 2 29.05 -2.24 -19.03
CA LYS A 2 28.95 -1.07 -18.17
C LYS A 2 28.43 -1.52 -16.79
N THR A 3 29.17 -1.23 -15.74
CA THR A 3 28.75 -1.48 -14.35
C THR A 3 28.07 -0.25 -13.80
N HIS A 4 26.89 -0.41 -13.22
CA HIS A 4 26.17 0.63 -12.50
C HIS A 4 26.16 0.26 -11.02
N THR A 5 26.59 1.18 -10.16
CA THR A 5 26.52 1.01 -8.72
C THR A 5 25.32 1.79 -8.20
N LEU A 6 24.41 1.10 -7.52
CA LEU A 6 23.29 1.70 -6.81
C LEU A 6 23.57 1.59 -5.32
N LEU A 7 23.38 2.70 -4.61
CA LEU A 7 23.48 2.73 -3.15
C LEU A 7 22.07 2.59 -2.56
N MET A 8 21.87 1.51 -1.80
CA MET A 8 20.65 1.27 -1.00
C MET A 8 19.33 1.44 -1.80
N PRO A 9 19.08 0.64 -2.85
CA PRO A 9 17.83 0.72 -3.61
C PRO A 9 16.64 0.34 -2.72
N LEU A 10 15.48 0.96 -3.01
CA LEU A 10 14.20 0.65 -2.37
C LEU A 10 13.27 0.00 -3.39
N ASP A 11 12.53 -1.03 -2.97
CA ASP A 11 11.39 -1.54 -3.72
C ASP A 11 10.14 -0.74 -3.32
N MET A 12 9.57 0.01 -4.26
CA MET A 12 8.44 0.89 -3.99
C MET A 12 7.08 0.19 -4.08
N HIS A 13 7.03 -1.13 -4.34
CA HIS A 13 5.78 -1.88 -4.44
C HIS A 13 5.98 -3.39 -4.23
N LEU A 14 6.11 -3.84 -2.99
CA LEU A 14 6.45 -5.22 -2.66
C LEU A 14 5.27 -5.98 -2.02
N HIS A 15 4.95 -7.15 -2.59
CA HIS A 15 4.00 -8.10 -2.03
C HIS A 15 4.74 -9.28 -1.40
N LEU A 16 4.88 -9.28 -0.09
CA LEU A 16 5.54 -10.37 0.65
C LEU A 16 4.60 -11.52 1.00
N ARG A 17 3.28 -11.27 0.99
CA ARG A 17 2.27 -12.24 1.44
C ARG A 17 2.45 -12.59 2.92
N ASP A 18 2.13 -13.81 3.35
CA ASP A 18 2.27 -14.25 4.73
C ASP A 18 2.69 -15.74 4.81
N GLY A 19 2.99 -16.24 6.02
CA GLY A 19 3.38 -17.62 6.29
C GLY A 19 4.59 -18.07 5.47
N VAL A 20 4.53 -19.29 4.94
CA VAL A 20 5.62 -19.92 4.17
C VAL A 20 6.06 -19.06 2.97
N MET A 21 5.14 -18.33 2.34
CA MET A 21 5.50 -17.44 1.23
C MET A 21 6.34 -16.26 1.71
N LEU A 22 5.96 -15.64 2.82
CA LEU A 22 6.74 -14.58 3.45
C LEU A 22 8.17 -15.06 3.79
N GLU A 23 8.28 -16.22 4.44
CA GLU A 23 9.56 -16.81 4.84
C GLU A 23 10.51 -17.06 3.66
N ASN A 24 9.97 -17.37 2.49
CA ASN A 24 10.77 -17.62 1.29
C ASN A 24 11.08 -16.34 0.49
N ILE A 25 10.18 -15.36 0.44
CA ILE A 25 10.33 -14.17 -0.42
C ILE A 25 11.07 -13.04 0.31
N ALA A 26 10.83 -12.84 1.61
CA ALA A 26 11.43 -11.73 2.34
C ALA A 26 12.97 -11.75 2.32
N PRO A 27 13.65 -12.90 2.48
CA PRO A 27 15.11 -12.96 2.36
C PRO A 27 15.63 -12.56 0.97
N LEU A 28 14.92 -12.93 -0.09
CA LEU A 28 15.31 -12.59 -1.47
C LEU A 28 15.20 -11.08 -1.73
N SER A 29 14.14 -10.45 -1.22
CA SER A 29 13.96 -9.00 -1.29
C SER A 29 15.02 -8.27 -0.47
N ALA A 30 15.27 -8.71 0.76
CA ALA A 30 16.27 -8.11 1.66
C ALA A 30 17.72 -8.28 1.16
N TYR A 31 17.98 -9.25 0.29
CA TYR A 31 19.28 -9.40 -0.36
C TYR A 31 19.57 -8.30 -1.39
N SER A 32 18.54 -7.79 -2.07
CA SER A 32 18.67 -6.84 -3.18
C SER A 32 18.32 -5.40 -2.80
N PHE A 33 17.47 -5.20 -1.78
CA PHE A 33 16.95 -3.90 -1.38
C PHE A 33 17.24 -3.62 0.09
N SER A 34 17.47 -2.34 0.41
CA SER A 34 17.61 -1.88 1.81
C SER A 34 16.26 -1.65 2.49
N GLY A 35 15.17 -1.72 1.75
CA GLY A 35 13.82 -1.59 2.26
C GLY A 35 12.79 -1.65 1.14
N ALA A 36 11.53 -1.74 1.53
CA ALA A 36 10.44 -1.81 0.57
C ALA A 36 9.14 -1.21 1.11
N LEU A 37 8.34 -0.63 0.21
CA LEU A 37 6.96 -0.26 0.50
C LEU A 37 6.09 -1.53 0.42
N VAL A 38 5.73 -2.05 1.59
CA VAL A 38 5.06 -3.35 1.72
C VAL A 38 3.56 -3.22 1.57
N MET A 39 3.00 -3.97 0.64
CA MET A 39 1.57 -3.92 0.32
C MET A 39 0.72 -4.69 1.34
N PRO A 40 -0.48 -4.14 1.70
CA PRO A 40 -1.26 -4.60 2.84
C PRO A 40 -2.31 -5.67 2.50
N ASN A 41 -2.38 -6.16 1.25
CA ASN A 41 -3.41 -7.08 0.77
C ASN A 41 -3.13 -8.54 1.14
N LEU A 42 -3.13 -8.79 2.43
CA LEU A 42 -3.14 -10.13 3.02
C LEU A 42 -4.57 -10.69 3.09
N VAL A 43 -4.73 -11.88 3.66
CA VAL A 43 -6.02 -12.49 4.03
C VAL A 43 -5.97 -12.88 5.51
N PRO A 44 -6.63 -12.11 6.40
CA PRO A 44 -7.30 -10.82 6.17
C PRO A 44 -6.31 -9.68 5.84
N PRO A 45 -6.77 -8.57 5.21
CA PRO A 45 -5.90 -7.44 4.90
C PRO A 45 -5.48 -6.67 6.16
N VAL A 46 -4.36 -5.95 6.06
CA VAL A 46 -3.83 -5.11 7.14
C VAL A 46 -4.69 -3.84 7.28
N THR A 47 -5.52 -3.77 8.31
CA THR A 47 -6.51 -2.71 8.48
C THR A 47 -6.50 -2.03 9.86
N SER A 48 -5.66 -2.51 10.79
CA SER A 48 -5.54 -1.98 12.14
C SER A 48 -4.08 -1.72 12.54
N LEU A 49 -3.87 -1.00 13.63
CA LEU A 49 -2.53 -0.78 14.21
C LEU A 49 -1.89 -2.11 14.65
N GLU A 50 -2.71 -3.01 15.17
CA GLU A 50 -2.25 -4.33 15.60
C GLU A 50 -1.78 -5.15 14.40
N ASP A 51 -2.55 -5.18 13.29
CA ASP A 51 -2.16 -5.86 12.05
C ASP A 51 -0.84 -5.32 11.50
N ILE A 52 -0.66 -3.97 11.48
CA ILE A 52 0.56 -3.31 11.01
C ILE A 52 1.77 -3.81 11.81
N LYS A 53 1.68 -3.77 13.14
CA LYS A 53 2.77 -4.18 14.04
C LYS A 53 3.07 -5.67 13.88
N ALA A 54 2.05 -6.51 13.94
CA ALA A 54 2.21 -7.96 13.83
C ALA A 54 2.79 -8.37 12.47
N TYR A 55 2.38 -7.70 11.37
CA TYR A 55 2.94 -7.98 10.05
C TYR A 55 4.40 -7.51 9.95
N LYS A 56 4.72 -6.31 10.45
CA LYS A 56 6.12 -5.83 10.52
C LYS A 56 7.01 -6.79 11.30
N GLU A 57 6.57 -7.28 12.45
CA GLU A 57 7.30 -8.25 13.26
C GLU A 57 7.57 -9.56 12.49
N ARG A 58 6.57 -10.10 11.78
CA ARG A 58 6.74 -11.31 10.94
C ARG A 58 7.74 -11.09 9.80
N ILE A 59 7.69 -9.91 9.15
CA ILE A 59 8.65 -9.56 8.10
C ILE A 59 10.08 -9.52 8.68
N MET A 60 10.27 -8.81 9.79
CA MET A 60 11.58 -8.69 10.42
C MET A 60 12.13 -10.02 10.92
N ALA A 61 11.27 -10.94 11.36
CA ALA A 61 11.67 -12.30 11.72
C ALA A 61 12.10 -13.15 10.51
N ALA A 62 11.56 -12.86 9.31
CA ALA A 62 11.86 -13.60 8.10
C ALA A 62 13.10 -13.09 7.34
N VAL A 63 13.51 -11.83 7.55
CA VAL A 63 14.68 -11.28 6.86
C VAL A 63 15.99 -11.66 7.57
N PRO A 64 17.06 -11.99 6.82
CA PRO A 64 18.31 -12.50 7.41
C PRO A 64 19.25 -11.41 7.96
N ASN A 65 18.90 -10.15 7.80
CA ASN A 65 19.75 -9.01 8.15
C ASN A 65 18.95 -7.82 8.68
N ASP A 66 19.61 -6.96 9.46
CA ASP A 66 19.03 -5.78 10.09
C ASP A 66 18.97 -4.55 9.17
N TYR A 67 19.38 -4.68 7.91
CA TYR A 67 19.45 -3.54 6.98
C TYR A 67 18.16 -3.31 6.20
N PHE A 68 17.26 -4.29 6.17
CA PHE A 68 16.01 -4.19 5.45
C PHE A 68 14.95 -3.48 6.29
N GLU A 69 14.46 -2.34 5.82
CA GLU A 69 13.38 -1.59 6.45
C GLU A 69 12.05 -1.82 5.72
N PRO A 70 11.07 -2.48 6.34
CA PRO A 70 9.71 -2.58 5.79
C PRO A 70 8.93 -1.30 6.07
N TYR A 71 8.71 -0.50 5.04
CA TYR A 71 7.80 0.64 5.05
C TYR A 71 6.37 0.16 4.92
N MET A 72 5.66 0.13 6.04
CA MET A 72 4.33 -0.48 6.11
C MET A 72 3.27 0.37 5.45
N THR A 73 2.29 -0.29 4.83
CA THR A 73 1.09 0.37 4.31
C THR A 73 -0.17 -0.20 4.95
N LEU A 74 -1.22 0.61 4.96
CA LEU A 74 -2.55 0.23 5.45
C LEU A 74 -3.47 -0.01 4.25
N PHE A 75 -4.31 -1.03 4.33
CA PHE A 75 -5.35 -1.27 3.33
C PHE A 75 -6.43 -0.20 3.44
N TYR A 76 -6.80 0.45 2.34
CA TYR A 76 -7.78 1.54 2.36
C TYR A 76 -9.15 1.07 2.85
N LYS A 77 -9.69 1.81 3.79
CA LYS A 77 -11.08 1.80 4.26
C LYS A 77 -11.50 3.24 4.56
N ASN A 78 -12.77 3.47 4.78
CA ASN A 78 -13.23 4.74 5.32
C ASN A 78 -12.89 4.81 6.82
N TYR A 79 -11.75 5.42 7.11
CA TYR A 79 -11.23 5.59 8.47
C TYR A 79 -11.64 6.92 9.07
N ASP A 80 -11.88 6.95 10.34
CA ASP A 80 -12.08 8.19 11.08
C ASP A 80 -10.74 8.89 11.42
N LYS A 81 -10.85 10.14 11.87
CA LYS A 81 -9.71 10.96 12.24
C LYS A 81 -8.85 10.35 13.34
N ALA A 82 -9.48 9.89 14.42
CA ALA A 82 -8.78 9.38 15.60
C ALA A 82 -7.94 8.13 15.24
N PHE A 83 -8.50 7.26 14.41
CA PHE A 83 -7.78 6.10 13.91
C PHE A 83 -6.58 6.50 13.04
N LEU A 84 -6.76 7.41 12.06
CA LEU A 84 -5.66 7.84 11.19
C LEU A 84 -4.54 8.52 11.98
N GLU A 85 -4.86 9.35 12.97
CA GLU A 85 -3.87 9.94 13.87
C GLU A 85 -3.10 8.86 14.65
N SER A 86 -3.76 7.79 15.07
CA SER A 86 -3.12 6.70 15.83
C SER A 86 -2.16 5.87 15.01
N VAL A 87 -2.38 5.73 13.70
CA VAL A 87 -1.54 4.90 12.82
C VAL A 87 -0.50 5.70 12.02
N ALA A 88 -0.62 7.03 11.95
CA ALA A 88 0.23 7.89 11.11
C ALA A 88 1.73 7.69 11.31
N GLY A 89 2.17 7.43 12.56
CA GLY A 89 3.57 7.16 12.88
C GLY A 89 4.05 5.72 12.57
N HIS A 90 3.15 4.86 12.12
CA HIS A 90 3.40 3.43 11.89
C HIS A 90 3.28 3.01 10.43
N ILE A 91 2.79 3.90 9.55
CA ILE A 91 2.61 3.65 8.13
C ILE A 91 3.31 4.71 7.28
N THR A 92 3.68 4.32 6.07
CA THR A 92 4.25 5.23 5.06
C THR A 92 3.19 5.71 4.08
N ALA A 93 2.19 4.88 3.79
CA ALA A 93 1.11 5.19 2.87
C ALA A 93 -0.14 4.37 3.18
N ILE A 94 -1.26 4.76 2.58
CA ILE A 94 -2.47 3.92 2.51
C ILE A 94 -2.62 3.43 1.07
N LYS A 95 -2.87 2.14 0.91
CA LYS A 95 -3.02 1.50 -0.40
C LYS A 95 -4.48 1.19 -0.68
N LEU A 96 -4.99 1.77 -1.76
CA LEU A 96 -6.35 1.56 -2.27
C LEU A 96 -6.34 0.53 -3.39
N TYR A 97 -7.27 -0.41 -3.30
CA TYR A 97 -7.58 -1.37 -4.34
C TYR A 97 -9.04 -1.22 -4.76
N PRO A 98 -9.36 -1.21 -6.06
CA PRO A 98 -10.72 -1.48 -6.51
C PRO A 98 -11.12 -2.91 -6.13
N ALA A 99 -12.37 -3.10 -5.71
CA ALA A 99 -12.84 -4.37 -5.20
C ALA A 99 -12.80 -5.48 -6.25
N GLY A 100 -12.13 -6.60 -5.93
CA GLY A 100 -12.08 -7.80 -6.78
C GLY A 100 -11.24 -7.68 -8.06
N ILE A 101 -10.50 -6.59 -8.27
CA ILE A 101 -9.73 -6.38 -9.51
C ILE A 101 -8.37 -7.08 -9.49
N THR A 102 -7.80 -7.26 -8.33
CA THR A 102 -6.49 -7.95 -8.17
C THR A 102 -6.53 -8.92 -6.99
N THR A 103 -5.45 -9.65 -6.78
CA THR A 103 -5.33 -10.64 -5.70
C THR A 103 -5.62 -10.04 -4.33
N ASN A 104 -6.50 -10.68 -3.56
CA ASN A 104 -6.89 -10.30 -2.20
C ASN A 104 -7.43 -8.85 -2.10
N SER A 105 -8.18 -8.41 -3.12
CA SER A 105 -8.78 -7.08 -3.16
C SER A 105 -10.30 -7.07 -3.01
N GLU A 106 -10.91 -8.19 -2.68
CA GLU A 106 -12.37 -8.34 -2.53
C GLU A 106 -12.96 -7.32 -1.53
N GLY A 107 -12.19 -7.01 -0.48
CA GLY A 107 -12.54 -5.98 0.50
C GLY A 107 -12.22 -4.54 0.07
N GLY A 108 -11.83 -4.30 -1.18
CA GLY A 108 -11.47 -2.99 -1.71
C GLY A 108 -12.64 -2.05 -1.92
N VAL A 109 -12.40 -0.96 -2.65
CA VAL A 109 -13.38 0.08 -2.95
C VAL A 109 -14.26 -0.37 -4.10
N SER A 110 -15.57 -0.50 -3.85
CA SER A 110 -16.57 -0.89 -4.86
C SER A 110 -17.13 0.31 -5.64
N SER A 111 -17.02 1.52 -5.09
CA SER A 111 -17.48 2.76 -5.71
C SER A 111 -16.59 3.92 -5.31
N PHE A 112 -16.15 4.71 -6.27
CA PHE A 112 -15.34 5.92 -6.03
C PHE A 112 -16.26 7.12 -5.73
N ASN A 113 -17.08 6.99 -4.69
CA ASN A 113 -17.93 8.06 -4.20
C ASN A 113 -17.11 9.07 -3.40
N VAL A 114 -16.87 10.25 -3.99
CA VAL A 114 -16.04 11.32 -3.39
C VAL A 114 -16.54 11.73 -2.00
N GLU A 115 -17.85 11.81 -1.79
CA GLU A 115 -18.41 12.27 -0.51
C GLU A 115 -18.19 11.23 0.62
N GLU A 116 -18.23 9.95 0.29
CA GLU A 116 -17.94 8.87 1.24
C GLU A 116 -16.45 8.79 1.57
N MET A 117 -15.59 9.06 0.58
CA MET A 117 -14.13 9.02 0.74
C MET A 117 -13.57 10.28 1.40
N ARG A 118 -14.27 11.41 1.30
CA ARG A 118 -13.82 12.74 1.71
C ARG A 118 -13.23 12.79 3.11
N PRO A 119 -13.89 12.30 4.18
CA PRO A 119 -13.35 12.41 5.54
C PRO A 119 -11.97 11.77 5.69
N THR A 120 -11.79 10.59 5.06
CA THR A 120 -10.53 9.85 5.10
C THR A 120 -9.44 10.56 4.28
N LEU A 121 -9.74 10.95 3.02
CA LEU A 121 -8.75 11.52 2.12
C LEU A 121 -8.31 12.94 2.52
N GLU A 122 -9.21 13.75 3.09
CA GLU A 122 -8.85 15.06 3.66
C GLU A 122 -7.97 14.92 4.90
N MET A 123 -8.24 13.92 5.75
CA MET A 123 -7.39 13.65 6.89
C MET A 123 -6.02 13.12 6.48
N MET A 124 -5.94 12.22 5.49
CA MET A 124 -4.67 11.79 4.90
C MET A 124 -3.87 12.98 4.36
N SER A 125 -4.54 13.90 3.65
CA SER A 125 -3.93 15.15 3.16
C SER A 125 -3.36 15.99 4.31
N THR A 126 -4.09 16.11 5.42
CA THR A 126 -3.70 16.87 6.61
C THR A 126 -2.50 16.24 7.32
N LEU A 127 -2.49 14.92 7.44
CA LEU A 127 -1.41 14.17 8.07
C LEU A 127 -0.21 13.91 7.15
N GLY A 128 -0.34 14.27 5.86
CA GLY A 128 0.70 14.05 4.85
C GLY A 128 0.88 12.59 4.45
N ILE A 129 -0.13 11.74 4.70
CA ILE A 129 -0.11 10.32 4.35
C ILE A 129 -0.42 10.16 2.86
N PRO A 130 0.48 9.57 2.04
CA PRO A 130 0.23 9.33 0.62
C PRO A 130 -0.84 8.27 0.36
N LEU A 131 -1.56 8.41 -0.76
CA LEU A 131 -2.45 7.39 -1.30
C LEU A 131 -1.78 6.65 -2.45
N CYS A 132 -1.50 5.37 -2.28
CA CYS A 132 -1.10 4.48 -3.36
C CYS A 132 -2.34 3.79 -3.92
N VAL A 133 -2.49 3.73 -5.24
CA VAL A 133 -3.68 3.18 -5.89
C VAL A 133 -3.31 2.01 -6.79
N HIS A 134 -4.14 0.97 -6.81
CA HIS A 134 -4.16 -0.02 -7.89
C HIS A 134 -5.11 0.54 -8.96
N GLY A 135 -4.53 1.05 -10.05
CA GLY A 135 -5.27 1.86 -11.03
C GLY A 135 -5.81 1.06 -12.21
N GLU A 136 -6.71 0.12 -11.95
CA GLU A 136 -7.39 -0.66 -12.98
C GLU A 136 -8.90 -0.69 -12.76
N THR A 137 -9.67 -0.72 -13.85
CA THR A 137 -11.11 -1.01 -13.85
C THR A 137 -11.36 -2.52 -13.99
N ASP A 138 -12.62 -2.92 -14.06
CA ASP A 138 -13.06 -4.28 -14.39
C ASP A 138 -13.26 -4.52 -15.90
N GLY A 139 -12.86 -3.55 -16.73
CA GLY A 139 -12.98 -3.59 -18.17
C GLY A 139 -12.06 -4.59 -18.88
N PHE A 140 -11.92 -4.46 -20.19
CA PHE A 140 -11.00 -5.29 -20.97
C PHE A 140 -9.55 -5.06 -20.53
N VAL A 141 -8.81 -6.13 -20.30
CA VAL A 141 -7.49 -6.10 -19.63
C VAL A 141 -6.48 -5.09 -20.21
N MET A 142 -6.54 -4.83 -21.53
CA MET A 142 -5.63 -3.89 -22.17
C MET A 142 -6.05 -2.42 -22.02
N ASP A 143 -7.26 -2.15 -21.57
CA ASP A 143 -7.83 -0.80 -21.46
C ASP A 143 -8.00 -0.34 -20.00
N ARG A 144 -7.94 -1.26 -19.03
CA ARG A 144 -8.22 -1.04 -17.60
C ARG A 144 -7.51 0.16 -16.99
N GLU A 145 -6.21 0.29 -17.27
CA GLU A 145 -5.40 1.39 -16.73
C GLU A 145 -5.80 2.72 -17.38
N ALA A 146 -6.03 2.73 -18.69
CA ALA A 146 -6.47 3.93 -19.41
C ALA A 146 -7.87 4.39 -18.95
N GLU A 147 -8.80 3.47 -18.75
CA GLU A 147 -10.13 3.75 -18.22
C GLU A 147 -10.07 4.33 -16.79
N PHE A 148 -9.12 3.87 -15.96
CA PHE A 148 -8.95 4.34 -14.60
C PHE A 148 -8.46 5.80 -14.51
N MET A 149 -7.96 6.39 -15.59
CA MET A 149 -7.51 7.78 -15.63
C MET A 149 -8.60 8.76 -15.17
N SER A 150 -9.86 8.49 -15.48
CA SER A 150 -11.00 9.30 -15.03
C SER A 150 -11.14 9.34 -13.50
N ILE A 151 -10.76 8.25 -12.82
CA ILE A 151 -10.76 8.17 -11.35
C ILE A 151 -9.59 8.99 -10.78
N TYR A 152 -8.40 8.93 -11.39
CA TYR A 152 -7.27 9.78 -10.98
C TYR A 152 -7.61 11.27 -11.13
N GLU A 153 -8.23 11.67 -12.23
CA GLU A 153 -8.68 13.06 -12.42
C GLU A 153 -9.71 13.47 -11.36
N LEU A 154 -10.66 12.59 -11.06
CA LEU A 154 -11.66 12.81 -10.01
C LEU A 154 -11.00 13.03 -8.65
N LEU A 155 -10.07 12.17 -8.25
CA LEU A 155 -9.36 12.26 -6.98
C LEU A 155 -8.49 13.52 -6.93
N ALA A 156 -7.68 13.78 -7.94
CA ALA A 156 -6.80 14.95 -8.00
C ALA A 156 -7.56 16.27 -7.94
N LYS A 157 -8.71 16.34 -8.63
CA LYS A 157 -9.58 17.54 -8.62
C LYS A 157 -10.19 17.81 -7.25
N ASN A 158 -10.63 16.75 -6.55
CA ASN A 158 -11.32 16.90 -5.27
C ASN A 158 -10.36 16.97 -4.07
N PHE A 159 -9.17 16.40 -4.20
CA PHE A 159 -8.17 16.32 -3.11
C PHE A 159 -6.79 16.82 -3.57
N PRO A 160 -6.64 18.10 -3.95
CA PRO A 160 -5.42 18.64 -4.56
C PRO A 160 -4.20 18.66 -3.62
N LYS A 161 -4.38 18.41 -2.32
CA LYS A 161 -3.30 18.31 -1.33
C LYS A 161 -2.92 16.88 -0.99
N LEU A 162 -3.67 15.90 -1.49
CA LEU A 162 -3.36 14.48 -1.30
C LEU A 162 -2.11 14.14 -2.11
N LYS A 163 -1.21 13.40 -1.48
CA LYS A 163 0.03 12.93 -2.11
C LYS A 163 -0.16 11.56 -2.75
#